data_0053e0215654edabb59010c35877c2cf
#
_entry.id   0053e0215654edabb59010c35877c2cf
#
_cell.length_a   1.000
_cell.length_b   1.000
_cell.length_c   1.000
_cell.angle_alpha   90.00
_cell.angle_beta   90.00
_cell.angle_gamma   90.00
#
_symmetry.space_group_name_H-M   'P 1'
#
loop_
_entity.id
_entity.type
_entity.pdbx_description
1 polymer ?
#
loop_
_entity_poly.entity_id
_entity_poly.type
_entity_poly.pdbx_seq_one_letter_code
_entity_poly.pdbx_strand_id
1 'polypeptide(L)'
;MAVIALLFTACDNDKNEVVQEQQIDMSDFYVFTDVNEDLSSKSVNSKKTLKTCYTMNVLNKQLIQNPGLEKKMYDIELHTRQFLTAKGKPGGGGGKPGGGSGDTDVDVLPIDDGLGTINIPVYIHIVLPNANDVTNSQIQSQMNVLNSDFNSTNANLLPSGATNFVNDATTTDVNFTLAGTFRHNNNTASWGTNNAIKSAYPPITPETHLNIWVCNIGGGILGYAQFPGGNSATDGVVLLHSSLPGGSAAPYNLGRTATHEVGHYLNLRHIWGDGRCKQDDFVTDTPSSDGANYGCPSYPTINCSTADMTMNYMDYTDDACMYMFTDGQRNRMRAIFTSGGSRAAMAGN
;
A
#
# COMPACT_ATOMS: atom_id res chain seq x y z
N MET A 1 -35.74 73.58 27.21
CA MET A 1 -36.15 72.29 26.60
C MET A 1 -34.88 71.59 26.16
N ALA A 2 -34.50 70.55 26.88
CA ALA A 2 -33.30 69.73 26.57
C ALA A 2 -33.79 68.47 25.89
N VAL A 3 -33.31 68.17 24.66
CA VAL A 3 -33.59 66.96 23.93
C VAL A 3 -32.46 65.98 24.22
N ILE A 4 -32.81 64.89 24.89
CA ILE A 4 -31.90 63.79 25.14
C ILE A 4 -32.00 62.84 23.94
N ALA A 5 -30.89 62.70 23.20
CA ALA A 5 -30.73 61.70 22.17
C ALA A 5 -30.23 60.41 22.79
N LEU A 6 -31.03 59.33 22.77
CA LEU A 6 -30.62 57.96 23.12
C LEU A 6 -29.88 57.38 21.91
N LEU A 7 -28.62 57.10 22.12
CA LEU A 7 -27.77 56.26 21.23
C LEU A 7 -27.99 54.79 21.62
N PHE A 8 -28.62 54.00 20.74
CA PHE A 8 -28.61 52.54 20.80
C PHE A 8 -27.32 52.05 20.21
N THR A 9 -26.42 51.50 21.03
CA THR A 9 -25.30 50.69 20.58
C THR A 9 -25.80 49.29 20.34
N ALA A 10 -25.90 48.86 19.13
CA ALA A 10 -26.08 47.44 18.77
C ALA A 10 -24.71 46.76 19.01
N CYS A 11 -24.67 45.84 19.97
CA CYS A 11 -23.59 44.88 20.08
C CYS A 11 -23.79 43.81 19.01
N ASP A 12 -23.03 43.86 17.95
CA ASP A 12 -22.83 42.73 17.06
C ASP A 12 -21.98 41.68 17.82
N ASN A 13 -22.64 40.59 18.18
CA ASN A 13 -21.95 39.37 18.64
C ASN A 13 -21.39 38.63 17.39
N ASP A 14 -20.28 39.08 16.88
CA ASP A 14 -19.44 38.24 16.04
C ASP A 14 -18.90 37.10 16.92
N LYS A 15 -19.64 35.97 16.89
CA LYS A 15 -19.07 34.69 17.29
C LYS A 15 -17.99 34.32 16.27
N ASN A 16 -16.78 34.77 16.53
CA ASN A 16 -15.60 34.12 16.00
C ASN A 16 -15.62 32.69 16.55
N GLU A 17 -16.24 31.76 15.84
CA GLU A 17 -15.93 30.34 16.01
C GLU A 17 -14.46 30.19 15.65
N VAL A 18 -13.61 30.16 16.66
CA VAL A 18 -12.24 29.69 16.53
C VAL A 18 -12.39 28.22 16.17
N VAL A 19 -12.32 27.92 14.87
CA VAL A 19 -12.15 26.54 14.40
C VAL A 19 -10.84 26.07 15.04
N GLN A 20 -10.92 25.32 16.11
CA GLN A 20 -9.77 24.64 16.67
C GLN A 20 -9.30 23.68 15.58
N GLU A 21 -8.18 24.00 14.97
CA GLU A 21 -7.48 23.10 14.06
C GLU A 21 -7.20 21.81 14.86
N GLN A 22 -7.86 20.72 14.49
CA GLN A 22 -7.73 19.45 15.21
C GLN A 22 -6.29 18.97 15.05
N GLN A 23 -5.54 18.99 16.13
CA GLN A 23 -4.15 18.55 16.12
C GLN A 23 -4.10 17.05 15.83
N ILE A 24 -3.49 16.68 14.70
CA ILE A 24 -3.30 15.27 14.31
C ILE A 24 -2.19 14.66 15.16
N ASP A 25 -2.52 13.53 15.80
CA ASP A 25 -1.53 12.76 16.57
C ASP A 25 -0.60 12.01 15.60
N MET A 26 0.69 12.24 15.71
CA MET A 26 1.76 11.61 14.94
C MET A 26 2.75 10.89 15.84
N SER A 27 2.43 10.70 17.11
CA SER A 27 3.36 10.15 18.11
C SER A 27 3.73 8.68 17.88
N ASP A 28 2.87 7.95 17.18
CA ASP A 28 3.06 6.54 16.79
C ASP A 28 3.74 6.38 15.43
N PHE A 29 3.97 7.48 14.69
CA PHE A 29 4.55 7.40 13.37
C PHE A 29 6.02 6.94 13.40
N TYR A 30 6.34 6.01 12.56
CA TYR A 30 7.70 5.52 12.32
C TYR A 30 7.90 5.20 10.84
N VAL A 31 9.14 5.23 10.36
CA VAL A 31 9.49 4.87 8.98
C VAL A 31 10.49 3.73 8.90
N PHE A 32 11.46 3.67 9.81
CA PHE A 32 12.40 2.56 9.88
C PHE A 32 11.73 1.32 10.44
N THR A 33 12.01 0.18 9.84
CA THR A 33 11.48 -1.11 10.25
C THR A 33 12.60 -2.08 10.58
N ASP A 34 12.35 -3.03 11.47
CA ASP A 34 13.32 -4.07 11.83
C ASP A 34 13.25 -5.26 10.86
N VAL A 35 13.75 -5.05 9.64
CA VAL A 35 13.74 -6.08 8.59
C VAL A 35 14.67 -7.27 8.84
N ASN A 36 15.46 -7.26 9.92
CA ASN A 36 16.33 -8.39 10.26
C ASN A 36 15.55 -9.59 10.79
N GLU A 37 14.32 -9.41 11.25
CA GLU A 37 13.49 -10.48 11.78
C GLU A 37 12.89 -11.40 10.72
N ASP A 38 12.69 -10.93 9.49
CA ASP A 38 12.26 -11.77 8.37
C ASP A 38 13.27 -12.88 8.02
N LEU A 39 14.51 -12.77 8.52
CA LEU A 39 15.55 -13.78 8.37
C LEU A 39 15.53 -14.84 9.48
N SER A 40 14.79 -14.63 10.56
CA SER A 40 14.86 -15.44 11.79
C SER A 40 13.62 -16.27 12.08
N SER A 41 12.63 -16.34 11.19
CA SER A 41 11.51 -17.27 11.39
C SER A 41 12.07 -18.69 11.51
N LYS A 42 11.97 -19.21 12.71
CA LYS A 42 12.40 -20.54 13.12
C LYS A 42 11.62 -21.62 12.37
N SER A 43 12.05 -21.93 11.17
CA SER A 43 11.74 -23.19 10.51
C SER A 43 13.02 -23.74 9.93
N VAL A 44 13.75 -24.43 10.78
CA VAL A 44 14.83 -25.33 10.39
C VAL A 44 14.16 -26.52 9.74
N ASN A 45 14.19 -26.57 8.44
CA ASN A 45 13.98 -27.68 7.50
C ASN A 45 13.01 -27.32 6.40
N SER A 46 13.41 -26.45 5.50
CA SER A 46 12.85 -26.51 4.15
C SER A 46 13.71 -25.78 3.12
N LYS A 47 13.76 -26.37 1.95
CA LYS A 47 14.26 -25.88 0.69
C LYS A 47 14.18 -24.36 0.60
N LYS A 48 15.30 -23.73 0.14
CA LYS A 48 15.48 -22.32 -0.14
C LYS A 48 14.13 -21.59 -0.38
N THR A 49 13.55 -21.04 0.68
CA THR A 49 12.30 -20.30 0.63
C THR A 49 12.54 -19.02 -0.15
N LEU A 50 11.77 -18.81 -1.19
CA LEU A 50 11.68 -17.53 -1.88
C LEU A 50 11.27 -16.50 -0.82
N LYS A 51 12.06 -15.46 -0.66
CA LYS A 51 11.64 -14.29 0.10
C LYS A 51 10.64 -13.54 -0.77
N THR A 52 9.55 -13.11 -0.17
CA THR A 52 8.46 -12.53 -0.92
C THR A 52 8.73 -11.09 -1.33
N CYS A 53 8.53 -10.11 -0.48
CA CYS A 53 8.71 -8.69 -0.74
C CYS A 53 10.05 -8.18 -0.17
N TYR A 54 10.65 -7.18 -0.81
CA TYR A 54 11.87 -6.55 -0.33
C TYR A 54 11.74 -5.03 -0.17
N THR A 55 10.52 -4.51 -0.21
CA THR A 55 10.20 -3.08 -0.18
C THR A 55 10.70 -2.39 1.07
N MET A 56 10.53 -2.98 2.27
CA MET A 56 10.98 -2.37 3.51
C MET A 56 12.51 -2.30 3.62
N ASN A 57 13.23 -3.30 3.10
CA ASN A 57 14.69 -3.25 3.01
C ASN A 57 15.16 -2.13 2.07
N VAL A 58 14.46 -1.94 0.93
CA VAL A 58 14.73 -0.85 -0.01
C VAL A 58 14.45 0.50 0.65
N LEU A 59 13.33 0.62 1.35
CA LEU A 59 12.97 1.83 2.09
C LEU A 59 14.02 2.21 3.12
N ASN A 60 14.42 1.28 4.01
CA ASN A 60 15.43 1.53 5.03
C ASN A 60 16.76 2.00 4.41
N LYS A 61 17.16 1.38 3.29
CA LYS A 61 18.34 1.82 2.56
C LYS A 61 18.19 3.22 1.97
N GLN A 62 17.02 3.55 1.42
CA GLN A 62 16.73 4.88 0.87
C GLN A 62 16.71 5.95 1.97
N LEU A 63 16.17 5.65 3.16
CA LEU A 63 16.18 6.54 4.32
C LEU A 63 17.61 6.90 4.77
N ILE A 64 18.51 5.91 4.79
CA ILE A 64 19.92 6.12 5.12
C ILE A 64 20.62 6.98 4.05
N GLN A 65 20.30 6.76 2.78
CA GLN A 65 20.96 7.43 1.65
C GLN A 65 20.40 8.83 1.35
N ASN A 66 19.17 9.13 1.76
CA ASN A 66 18.46 10.38 1.43
C ASN A 66 17.95 11.08 2.70
N PRO A 67 18.75 11.95 3.34
CA PRO A 67 18.40 12.64 4.59
C PRO A 67 17.17 13.48 4.43
N GLY A 68 16.25 13.54 3.97
CA GLY A 68 15.01 14.31 3.80
C GLY A 68 13.82 13.43 3.47
N LEU A 69 14.07 12.13 3.20
CA LEU A 69 13.01 11.21 2.86
C LEU A 69 12.08 10.94 4.05
N GLU A 70 12.65 10.80 5.26
CA GLU A 70 11.87 10.62 6.49
C GLU A 70 10.86 11.77 6.68
N LYS A 71 11.32 13.01 6.52
CA LYS A 71 10.40 14.16 6.60
C LYS A 71 9.32 14.14 5.54
N LYS A 72 9.64 13.80 4.31
CA LYS A 72 8.63 13.67 3.24
C LYS A 72 7.59 12.60 3.58
N MET A 73 8.02 11.46 4.08
CA MET A 73 7.11 10.40 4.50
C MET A 73 6.24 10.82 5.69
N TYR A 74 6.83 11.58 6.64
CA TYR A 74 6.06 12.20 7.72
C TYR A 74 4.98 13.15 7.18
N ASP A 75 5.34 14.03 6.24
CA ASP A 75 4.39 14.97 5.65
C ASP A 75 3.26 14.24 4.87
N ILE A 76 3.58 13.14 4.19
CA ILE A 76 2.60 12.28 3.50
C ILE A 76 1.67 11.61 4.49
N GLU A 77 2.20 11.09 5.59
CA GLU A 77 1.39 10.49 6.65
C GLU A 77 0.49 11.51 7.31
N LEU A 78 1.01 12.69 7.63
CA LEU A 78 0.22 13.79 8.18
C LEU A 78 -0.94 14.17 7.24
N HIS A 79 -0.67 14.32 5.95
CA HIS A 79 -1.72 14.56 4.95
C HIS A 79 -2.77 13.44 4.93
N THR A 80 -2.32 12.18 4.96
CA THR A 80 -3.21 11.01 5.00
C THR A 80 -4.11 11.06 6.24
N ARG A 81 -3.57 11.29 7.43
CA ARG A 81 -4.34 11.36 8.67
C ARG A 81 -5.29 12.57 8.71
N GLN A 82 -4.87 13.71 8.18
CA GLN A 82 -5.73 14.88 8.03
C GLN A 82 -6.94 14.56 7.14
N PHE A 83 -6.71 13.91 6.00
CA PHE A 83 -7.78 13.47 5.11
C PHE A 83 -8.75 12.51 5.80
N LEU A 84 -8.23 11.47 6.46
CA LEU A 84 -9.02 10.47 7.18
C LEU A 84 -9.86 11.12 8.30
N THR A 85 -9.29 12.06 9.04
CA THR A 85 -9.97 12.75 10.13
C THR A 85 -11.03 13.74 9.61
N ALA A 86 -10.75 14.47 8.54
CA ALA A 86 -11.66 15.49 8.00
C ALA A 86 -12.87 14.88 7.28
N LYS A 87 -12.72 13.71 6.69
CA LYS A 87 -13.74 13.03 5.87
C LYS A 87 -14.39 11.85 6.60
N GLY A 88 -13.70 11.24 7.57
CA GLY A 88 -14.27 10.20 8.43
C GLY A 88 -15.40 10.78 9.26
N LYS A 89 -16.51 10.05 9.42
CA LYS A 89 -17.63 10.51 10.24
C LYS A 89 -17.17 10.79 11.68
N PRO A 90 -17.50 11.94 12.29
CA PRO A 90 -17.37 12.16 13.72
C PRO A 90 -18.36 11.24 14.46
N GLY A 91 -17.91 10.14 14.99
CA GLY A 91 -18.74 9.14 15.69
C GLY A 91 -17.98 7.89 16.10
N GLY A 92 -16.89 7.58 15.45
CA GLY A 92 -15.93 6.60 15.94
C GLY A 92 -14.97 7.31 16.90
N GLY A 93 -15.04 7.00 18.20
CA GLY A 93 -14.12 7.56 19.18
C GLY A 93 -12.69 7.37 18.71
N GLY A 94 -11.87 8.42 18.84
CA GLY A 94 -10.46 8.38 18.53
C GLY A 94 -9.76 7.25 19.30
N GLY A 95 -9.83 6.05 18.75
CA GLY A 95 -8.98 4.94 19.13
C GLY A 95 -7.58 5.33 18.70
N LYS A 96 -6.63 5.35 19.63
CA LYS A 96 -5.22 5.48 19.31
C LYS A 96 -4.87 4.49 18.21
N PRO A 97 -4.32 4.93 17.08
CA PRO A 97 -3.55 4.03 16.24
C PRO A 97 -2.41 3.48 17.12
N GLY A 98 -2.34 2.18 17.28
CA GLY A 98 -1.26 1.55 18.06
C GLY A 98 -1.57 1.37 19.55
N GLY A 99 -2.63 0.68 19.88
CA GLY A 99 -2.90 0.23 21.24
C GLY A 99 -3.80 -0.98 21.21
N GLY A 100 -3.21 -2.19 21.23
CA GLY A 100 -3.93 -3.43 21.25
C GLY A 100 -5.03 -3.46 22.33
N SER A 101 -6.23 -3.25 21.91
CA SER A 101 -7.43 -3.67 22.60
C SER A 101 -8.25 -4.37 21.53
N GLY A 102 -8.42 -5.69 21.69
CA GLY A 102 -9.05 -6.56 20.73
C GLY A 102 -10.54 -6.28 20.53
N ASP A 103 -10.87 -5.09 20.12
CA ASP A 103 -12.22 -4.71 19.71
C ASP A 103 -12.17 -4.44 18.18
N THR A 104 -12.45 -5.50 17.43
CA THR A 104 -12.45 -5.54 15.96
C THR A 104 -13.74 -4.98 15.35
N ASP A 105 -14.57 -4.29 16.13
CA ASP A 105 -15.87 -3.74 15.73
C ASP A 105 -15.78 -2.24 15.37
N VAL A 106 -14.68 -1.77 14.81
CA VAL A 106 -14.64 -0.43 14.21
C VAL A 106 -15.12 -0.55 12.77
N ASP A 107 -16.36 -0.25 12.51
CA ASP A 107 -16.93 -0.12 11.16
C ASP A 107 -16.22 1.02 10.41
N VAL A 108 -15.11 0.73 9.76
CA VAL A 108 -14.47 1.66 8.83
C VAL A 108 -15.27 1.62 7.54
N LEU A 109 -15.74 2.76 7.09
CA LEU A 109 -16.49 2.88 5.86
C LEU A 109 -15.65 3.54 4.76
N PRO A 110 -15.91 3.22 3.48
CA PRO A 110 -15.31 3.93 2.36
C PRO A 110 -15.59 5.44 2.44
N ILE A 111 -14.53 6.23 2.38
CA ILE A 111 -14.64 7.70 2.37
C ILE A 111 -14.96 8.16 0.95
N ASP A 112 -15.98 8.99 0.79
CA ASP A 112 -16.21 9.72 -0.45
C ASP A 112 -15.24 10.91 -0.54
N ASP A 113 -14.20 10.75 -1.35
CA ASP A 113 -13.18 11.76 -1.60
C ASP A 113 -13.50 12.67 -2.79
N GLY A 114 -14.55 12.36 -3.53
CA GLY A 114 -14.97 13.09 -4.73
C GLY A 114 -14.15 12.76 -5.99
N LEU A 115 -13.19 11.83 -5.93
CA LEU A 115 -12.32 11.50 -7.08
C LEU A 115 -12.98 10.54 -8.08
N GLY A 116 -14.06 9.86 -7.67
CA GLY A 116 -14.65 8.79 -8.47
C GLY A 116 -13.66 7.65 -8.71
N THR A 117 -13.70 7.03 -9.88
CA THR A 117 -12.73 5.99 -10.26
C THR A 117 -11.43 6.63 -10.73
N ILE A 118 -10.32 6.25 -10.07
CA ILE A 118 -8.97 6.68 -10.43
C ILE A 118 -8.40 5.70 -11.45
N ASN A 119 -8.03 6.19 -12.63
CA ASN A 119 -7.45 5.37 -13.70
C ASN A 119 -5.95 5.67 -13.82
N ILE A 120 -5.10 4.74 -13.38
CA ILE A 120 -3.65 4.87 -13.40
C ILE A 120 -3.11 4.25 -14.69
N PRO A 121 -2.51 5.04 -15.59
CA PRO A 121 -1.82 4.49 -16.74
C PRO A 121 -0.53 3.78 -16.30
N VAL A 122 -0.23 2.62 -16.91
CA VAL A 122 0.89 1.77 -16.53
C VAL A 122 1.85 1.58 -17.72
N TYR A 123 3.13 1.87 -17.50
CA TYR A 123 4.22 1.47 -18.37
C TYR A 123 4.90 0.21 -17.84
N ILE A 124 5.09 -0.80 -18.72
CA ILE A 124 5.78 -2.03 -18.37
C ILE A 124 7.10 -2.10 -19.14
N HIS A 125 8.21 -2.18 -18.40
CA HIS A 125 9.56 -2.36 -18.91
C HIS A 125 9.97 -3.82 -18.70
N ILE A 126 10.11 -4.60 -19.76
CA ILE A 126 10.58 -5.98 -19.70
C ILE A 126 12.07 -5.98 -19.98
N VAL A 127 12.86 -6.42 -19.01
CA VAL A 127 14.33 -6.39 -19.08
C VAL A 127 14.86 -7.80 -18.80
N LEU A 128 15.05 -8.56 -19.88
CA LEU A 128 15.47 -9.96 -19.87
C LEU A 128 16.45 -10.23 -21.00
N PRO A 129 17.24 -11.33 -20.97
CA PRO A 129 18.06 -11.73 -22.11
C PRO A 129 17.25 -11.85 -23.40
N ASN A 130 16.05 -12.40 -23.33
CA ASN A 130 15.04 -12.33 -24.37
C ASN A 130 13.76 -11.73 -23.80
N ALA A 131 13.50 -10.48 -24.09
CA ALA A 131 12.33 -9.76 -23.55
C ALA A 131 10.99 -10.31 -24.09
N ASN A 132 10.99 -11.17 -25.09
CA ASN A 132 9.79 -11.83 -25.60
C ASN A 132 9.40 -13.07 -24.77
N ASP A 133 10.22 -13.53 -23.83
CA ASP A 133 9.88 -14.62 -22.92
C ASP A 133 8.70 -14.23 -22.01
N VAL A 134 8.48 -12.93 -21.77
CA VAL A 134 7.22 -12.41 -21.21
C VAL A 134 6.31 -12.01 -22.35
N THR A 135 5.24 -12.75 -22.56
CA THR A 135 4.30 -12.54 -23.67
C THR A 135 3.33 -11.38 -23.41
N ASN A 136 2.74 -10.83 -24.47
CA ASN A 136 1.67 -9.84 -24.33
C ASN A 136 0.45 -10.39 -23.57
N SER A 137 0.17 -11.68 -23.71
CA SER A 137 -0.89 -12.36 -22.97
C SER A 137 -0.63 -12.38 -21.47
N GLN A 138 0.61 -12.62 -21.05
CA GLN A 138 1.00 -12.55 -19.63
C GLN A 138 0.87 -11.14 -19.06
N ILE A 139 1.29 -10.13 -19.83
CA ILE A 139 1.13 -8.73 -19.45
C ILE A 139 -0.36 -8.39 -19.25
N GLN A 140 -1.20 -8.76 -20.23
CA GLN A 140 -2.64 -8.53 -20.13
C GLN A 140 -3.25 -9.28 -18.94
N SER A 141 -2.81 -10.53 -18.68
CA SER A 141 -3.23 -11.29 -17.51
C SER A 141 -2.84 -10.60 -16.21
N GLN A 142 -1.63 -10.02 -16.13
CA GLN A 142 -1.20 -9.25 -14.97
C GLN A 142 -2.05 -7.98 -14.75
N MET A 143 -2.37 -7.26 -15.83
CA MET A 143 -3.26 -6.09 -15.75
C MET A 143 -4.67 -6.49 -15.28
N ASN A 144 -5.17 -7.64 -15.75
CA ASN A 144 -6.46 -8.16 -15.31
C ASN A 144 -6.43 -8.55 -13.82
N VAL A 145 -5.35 -9.17 -13.34
CA VAL A 145 -5.18 -9.49 -11.91
C VAL A 145 -5.20 -8.22 -11.08
N LEU A 146 -4.39 -7.21 -11.42
CA LEU A 146 -4.39 -5.93 -10.71
C LEU A 146 -5.81 -5.34 -10.62
N ASN A 147 -6.51 -5.26 -11.73
CA ASN A 147 -7.86 -4.70 -11.75
C ASN A 147 -8.86 -5.55 -10.97
N SER A 148 -8.76 -6.86 -11.02
CA SER A 148 -9.62 -7.76 -10.23
C SER A 148 -9.39 -7.59 -8.73
N ASP A 149 -8.13 -7.54 -8.31
CA ASP A 149 -7.74 -7.47 -6.91
C ASP A 149 -8.10 -6.10 -6.31
N PHE A 150 -7.79 -5.00 -7.01
CA PHE A 150 -8.11 -3.65 -6.54
C PHE A 150 -9.60 -3.31 -6.59
N ASN A 151 -10.39 -4.04 -7.37
CA ASN A 151 -11.85 -3.88 -7.44
C ASN A 151 -12.62 -5.00 -6.74
N SER A 152 -11.95 -5.81 -5.92
CA SER A 152 -12.57 -6.85 -5.07
C SER A 152 -13.46 -7.83 -5.83
N THR A 153 -13.20 -8.09 -7.12
CA THR A 153 -14.04 -8.98 -7.93
C THR A 153 -13.86 -10.45 -7.60
N ASN A 154 -12.87 -10.79 -6.77
CA ASN A 154 -12.53 -12.14 -6.32
C ASN A 154 -12.74 -12.35 -4.80
N ALA A 155 -13.34 -11.39 -4.09
CA ALA A 155 -13.65 -11.52 -2.66
C ALA A 155 -14.59 -12.70 -2.33
N ASN A 156 -15.39 -13.15 -3.30
CA ASN A 156 -16.23 -14.33 -3.18
C ASN A 156 -15.46 -15.66 -3.12
N LEU A 157 -14.14 -15.62 -3.35
CA LEU A 157 -13.25 -16.78 -3.23
C LEU A 157 -12.63 -16.91 -1.84
N LEU A 158 -12.99 -16.04 -0.89
CA LEU A 158 -12.52 -16.11 0.50
C LEU A 158 -12.79 -17.51 1.09
N PRO A 159 -11.82 -18.08 1.83
CA PRO A 159 -12.01 -19.39 2.43
C PRO A 159 -13.25 -19.46 3.32
N SER A 160 -14.00 -20.54 3.23
CA SER A 160 -15.12 -20.80 4.13
C SER A 160 -14.61 -20.84 5.57
N GLY A 161 -14.95 -19.88 6.39
CA GLY A 161 -14.45 -19.71 7.76
C GLY A 161 -13.80 -18.34 8.02
N ALA A 162 -13.27 -17.67 6.98
CA ALA A 162 -12.82 -16.29 7.06
C ALA A 162 -13.97 -15.27 6.97
N THR A 163 -15.17 -15.69 7.34
CA THR A 163 -16.41 -14.90 7.23
C THR A 163 -16.37 -13.60 8.02
N ASN A 164 -15.53 -13.52 9.04
CA ASN A 164 -15.38 -12.30 9.83
C ASN A 164 -14.82 -11.12 9.02
N PHE A 165 -14.06 -11.40 7.96
CA PHE A 165 -13.43 -10.35 7.12
C PHE A 165 -14.13 -10.15 5.78
N VAL A 166 -15.17 -10.91 5.46
CA VAL A 166 -15.88 -10.78 4.17
C VAL A 166 -16.50 -9.39 3.99
N ASN A 167 -17.00 -8.83 5.08
CA ASN A 167 -17.62 -7.50 5.06
C ASN A 167 -16.59 -6.36 4.98
N ASP A 168 -15.33 -6.66 5.30
CA ASP A 168 -14.24 -5.67 5.26
C ASP A 168 -13.62 -5.60 3.86
N ALA A 169 -13.89 -6.58 2.98
CA ALA A 169 -13.37 -6.61 1.62
C ALA A 169 -14.05 -5.55 0.75
N THR A 170 -13.25 -4.65 0.17
CA THR A 170 -13.76 -3.48 -0.55
C THR A 170 -13.19 -3.33 -1.94
N THR A 171 -13.91 -2.61 -2.81
CA THR A 171 -13.35 -2.04 -4.02
C THR A 171 -12.57 -0.76 -3.69
N THR A 172 -11.36 -0.64 -4.22
CA THR A 172 -10.57 0.58 -4.02
C THR A 172 -10.96 1.70 -4.95
N ASP A 173 -11.73 1.42 -6.01
CA ASP A 173 -12.02 2.32 -7.13
C ASP A 173 -10.75 2.86 -7.81
N VAL A 174 -9.69 2.04 -7.84
CA VAL A 174 -8.45 2.30 -8.57
C VAL A 174 -8.32 1.27 -9.68
N ASN A 175 -8.23 1.75 -10.92
CA ASN A 175 -8.03 0.94 -12.12
C ASN A 175 -6.66 1.18 -12.73
N PHE A 176 -6.14 0.18 -13.40
CA PHE A 176 -4.87 0.21 -14.10
C PHE A 176 -5.08 -0.03 -15.58
N THR A 177 -4.57 0.87 -16.43
CA THR A 177 -4.66 0.75 -17.88
C THR A 177 -3.27 0.66 -18.50
N LEU A 178 -3.04 -0.34 -19.34
CA LEU A 178 -1.75 -0.48 -20.00
C LEU A 178 -1.53 0.67 -21.01
N ALA A 179 -0.62 1.58 -20.67
CA ALA A 179 -0.25 2.72 -21.53
C ALA A 179 0.85 2.34 -22.54
N GLY A 180 1.72 1.39 -22.18
CA GLY A 180 2.76 0.93 -23.10
C GLY A 180 3.62 -0.20 -22.52
N THR A 181 4.29 -0.92 -23.43
CA THR A 181 5.23 -1.99 -23.07
C THR A 181 6.55 -1.74 -23.79
N PHE A 182 7.63 -1.70 -23.04
CA PHE A 182 8.99 -1.49 -23.51
C PHE A 182 9.80 -2.77 -23.31
N ARG A 183 10.36 -3.33 -24.39
CA ARG A 183 11.08 -4.58 -24.37
C ARG A 183 12.57 -4.31 -24.57
N HIS A 184 13.38 -4.69 -23.58
CA HIS A 184 14.81 -4.47 -23.53
C HIS A 184 15.53 -5.81 -23.42
N ASN A 185 16.19 -6.25 -24.49
CA ASN A 185 17.08 -7.40 -24.42
C ASN A 185 18.36 -7.01 -23.66
N ASN A 186 18.55 -7.62 -22.51
CA ASN A 186 19.70 -7.35 -21.64
C ASN A 186 20.20 -8.63 -20.98
N ASN A 187 21.46 -8.94 -21.15
CA ASN A 187 22.08 -10.17 -20.66
C ASN A 187 22.50 -10.15 -19.19
N THR A 188 22.08 -9.13 -18.42
CA THR A 188 22.30 -9.12 -16.97
C THR A 188 21.57 -10.32 -16.36
N ALA A 189 22.32 -11.23 -15.76
CA ALA A 189 21.80 -12.49 -15.25
C ALA A 189 20.77 -12.29 -14.12
N SER A 190 20.95 -11.26 -13.28
CA SER A 190 19.97 -10.85 -12.28
C SER A 190 20.21 -9.41 -11.85
N TRP A 191 19.16 -8.71 -11.55
CA TRP A 191 19.17 -7.37 -10.99
C TRP A 191 19.10 -7.40 -9.47
N GLY A 192 19.77 -6.44 -8.81
CA GLY A 192 19.65 -6.24 -7.37
C GLY A 192 18.54 -5.23 -7.01
N THR A 193 18.43 -4.94 -5.72
CA THR A 193 17.46 -3.98 -5.17
C THR A 193 18.05 -2.57 -4.99
N ASN A 194 19.11 -2.24 -5.73
CA ASN A 194 19.84 -0.98 -5.65
C ASN A 194 19.42 0.05 -6.71
N ASN A 195 18.26 -0.13 -7.32
CA ASN A 195 17.73 0.70 -8.42
C ASN A 195 18.58 0.69 -9.71
N ALA A 196 19.55 -0.22 -9.87
CA ALA A 196 20.37 -0.29 -11.09
C ALA A 196 19.52 -0.48 -12.34
N ILE A 197 18.46 -1.30 -12.28
CA ILE A 197 17.52 -1.49 -13.39
C ILE A 197 16.79 -0.19 -13.73
N LYS A 198 16.35 0.58 -12.73
CA LYS A 198 15.66 1.86 -12.91
C LYS A 198 16.60 2.94 -13.45
N SER A 199 17.88 2.87 -13.09
CA SER A 199 18.91 3.76 -13.66
C SER A 199 19.24 3.42 -15.12
N ALA A 200 19.26 2.12 -15.47
CA ALA A 200 19.50 1.67 -16.84
C ALA A 200 18.31 1.94 -17.76
N TYR A 201 17.10 1.87 -17.23
CA TYR A 201 15.83 2.09 -17.93
C TYR A 201 14.95 3.03 -17.09
N PRO A 202 15.19 4.35 -17.16
CA PRO A 202 14.49 5.32 -16.31
C PRO A 202 12.98 5.27 -16.45
N PRO A 203 12.24 5.60 -15.38
CA PRO A 203 10.79 5.69 -15.43
C PRO A 203 10.33 6.77 -16.42
N ILE A 204 9.21 6.53 -17.07
CA ILE A 204 8.60 7.45 -18.03
C ILE A 204 7.44 8.14 -17.32
N THR A 205 7.44 9.46 -17.29
CA THR A 205 6.39 10.30 -16.67
C THR A 205 5.91 9.78 -15.30
N PRO A 206 6.81 9.55 -14.33
CA PRO A 206 6.47 8.91 -13.06
C PRO A 206 5.45 9.68 -12.22
N GLU A 207 5.27 10.98 -12.48
CA GLU A 207 4.29 11.83 -11.80
C GLU A 207 2.84 11.43 -12.14
N THR A 208 2.62 10.86 -13.34
CA THR A 208 1.28 10.53 -13.85
C THR A 208 1.10 9.06 -14.21
N HIS A 209 2.18 8.28 -14.29
CA HIS A 209 2.15 6.89 -14.71
C HIS A 209 2.88 5.99 -13.70
N LEU A 210 2.30 4.85 -13.40
CA LEU A 210 3.00 3.78 -12.70
C LEU A 210 3.96 3.09 -13.68
N ASN A 211 5.25 2.99 -13.30
CA ASN A 211 6.25 2.24 -14.04
C ASN A 211 6.52 0.90 -13.35
N ILE A 212 6.44 -0.20 -14.09
CA ILE A 212 6.70 -1.55 -13.62
C ILE A 212 7.84 -2.17 -14.42
N TRP A 213 8.94 -2.56 -13.77
CA TRP A 213 10.02 -3.31 -14.37
C TRP A 213 9.83 -4.79 -14.10
N VAL A 214 9.83 -5.58 -15.15
CA VAL A 214 9.73 -7.04 -15.11
C VAL A 214 11.09 -7.62 -15.51
N CYS A 215 11.76 -8.29 -14.58
CA CYS A 215 13.13 -8.75 -14.77
C CYS A 215 13.44 -10.01 -13.97
N ASN A 216 14.66 -10.52 -14.08
CA ASN A 216 15.18 -11.51 -13.15
C ASN A 216 15.81 -10.78 -11.95
N ILE A 217 15.24 -10.99 -10.74
CA ILE A 217 15.75 -10.40 -9.49
C ILE A 217 16.55 -11.47 -8.76
N GLY A 218 17.75 -11.10 -8.30
CA GLY A 218 18.61 -12.00 -7.53
C GLY A 218 18.11 -12.20 -6.08
N GLY A 219 18.68 -13.20 -5.39
CA GLY A 219 18.45 -13.39 -3.95
C GLY A 219 17.11 -14.05 -3.57
N GLY A 220 16.32 -14.54 -4.53
CA GLY A 220 15.00 -15.15 -4.26
C GLY A 220 13.91 -14.12 -3.95
N ILE A 221 14.07 -12.89 -4.36
CA ILE A 221 13.13 -11.78 -4.18
C ILE A 221 12.08 -11.84 -5.29
N LEU A 222 10.80 -11.68 -4.95
CA LEU A 222 9.69 -11.65 -5.89
C LEU A 222 9.41 -10.25 -6.43
N GLY A 223 9.57 -9.23 -5.59
CA GLY A 223 9.35 -7.84 -5.99
C GLY A 223 9.82 -6.84 -4.94
N TYR A 224 9.79 -5.57 -5.34
CA TYR A 224 9.92 -4.43 -4.46
C TYR A 224 9.32 -3.17 -5.09
N ALA A 225 8.80 -2.29 -4.25
CA ALA A 225 8.25 -0.99 -4.64
C ALA A 225 9.06 0.17 -4.06
N GLN A 226 8.80 1.36 -4.56
CA GLN A 226 9.16 2.60 -3.89
C GLN A 226 7.93 3.21 -3.24
N PHE A 227 8.01 3.50 -1.95
CA PHE A 227 6.98 4.27 -1.24
C PHE A 227 6.85 5.69 -1.81
N PRO A 228 5.67 6.32 -1.66
CA PRO A 228 5.49 7.73 -1.96
C PRO A 228 6.52 8.62 -1.22
N GLY A 229 6.98 9.69 -1.86
CA GLY A 229 7.98 10.61 -1.32
C GLY A 229 9.42 10.32 -1.72
N GLY A 230 9.69 9.13 -2.30
CA GLY A 230 10.99 8.80 -2.86
C GLY A 230 11.37 9.65 -4.08
N ASN A 231 12.55 9.37 -4.65
CA ASN A 231 13.03 10.08 -5.83
C ASN A 231 12.22 9.65 -7.08
N SER A 232 11.68 10.61 -7.83
CA SER A 232 10.92 10.36 -9.06
C SER A 232 11.73 9.58 -10.11
N ALA A 233 13.05 9.78 -10.19
CA ALA A 233 13.93 9.04 -11.10
C ALA A 233 14.01 7.52 -10.81
N THR A 234 13.49 7.06 -9.67
CA THR A 234 13.44 5.65 -9.27
C THR A 234 12.04 5.19 -8.85
N ASP A 235 11.01 6.01 -9.15
CA ASP A 235 9.63 5.71 -8.75
C ASP A 235 9.05 4.56 -9.56
N GLY A 236 8.34 3.67 -8.85
CA GLY A 236 7.67 2.51 -9.44
C GLY A 236 8.03 1.18 -8.77
N VAL A 237 7.61 0.09 -9.42
CA VAL A 237 7.62 -1.28 -8.91
C VAL A 237 8.54 -2.17 -9.75
N VAL A 238 9.28 -3.08 -9.12
CA VAL A 238 10.10 -4.10 -9.81
C VAL A 238 9.56 -5.48 -9.45
N LEU A 239 9.31 -6.30 -10.46
CA LEU A 239 8.75 -7.65 -10.33
C LEU A 239 9.68 -8.71 -10.92
N LEU A 240 9.76 -9.84 -10.25
CA LEU A 240 10.36 -11.04 -10.79
C LEU A 240 9.50 -11.55 -11.96
N HIS A 241 10.09 -11.72 -13.15
CA HIS A 241 9.35 -12.13 -14.35
C HIS A 241 8.58 -13.44 -14.17
N SER A 242 9.10 -14.37 -13.37
CA SER A 242 8.46 -15.67 -13.13
C SER A 242 7.31 -15.62 -12.12
N SER A 243 7.07 -14.48 -11.43
CA SER A 243 5.89 -14.28 -10.57
C SER A 243 4.67 -13.74 -11.30
N LEU A 244 4.81 -13.36 -12.57
CA LEU A 244 3.67 -12.99 -13.40
C LEU A 244 2.71 -14.20 -13.59
N PRO A 245 1.42 -13.96 -13.89
CA PRO A 245 0.47 -15.03 -14.13
C PRO A 245 0.97 -16.07 -15.14
N GLY A 246 0.96 -17.34 -14.74
CA GLY A 246 1.46 -18.46 -15.54
C GLY A 246 2.99 -18.60 -15.55
N GLY A 247 3.71 -17.82 -14.76
CA GLY A 247 5.15 -17.98 -14.59
C GLY A 247 5.54 -19.18 -13.73
N SER A 248 6.84 -19.38 -13.50
CA SER A 248 7.38 -20.58 -12.83
C SER A 248 7.63 -20.42 -11.33
N ALA A 249 7.32 -19.26 -10.73
CA ALA A 249 7.58 -18.99 -9.32
C ALA A 249 6.47 -19.51 -8.37
N ALA A 250 5.81 -20.63 -8.72
CA ALA A 250 4.79 -21.20 -7.83
C ALA A 250 5.33 -21.38 -6.40
N PRO A 251 4.51 -21.04 -5.37
CA PRO A 251 3.09 -20.67 -5.37
C PRO A 251 2.79 -19.18 -5.62
N TYR A 252 3.78 -18.38 -6.02
CA TYR A 252 3.69 -16.93 -6.23
C TYR A 252 3.66 -16.59 -7.73
N ASN A 253 2.83 -17.26 -8.52
CA ASN A 253 2.76 -17.12 -9.98
C ASN A 253 1.34 -16.87 -10.50
N LEU A 254 0.46 -16.33 -9.66
CA LEU A 254 -0.87 -15.88 -10.05
C LEU A 254 -0.97 -14.34 -10.15
N GLY A 255 0.15 -13.63 -9.97
CA GLY A 255 0.26 -12.19 -10.18
C GLY A 255 0.04 -11.32 -8.92
N ARG A 256 -0.14 -11.92 -7.73
CA ARG A 256 -0.38 -11.18 -6.47
C ARG A 256 0.86 -10.48 -5.96
N THR A 257 2.06 -10.87 -6.38
CA THR A 257 3.27 -10.07 -6.15
C THR A 257 3.08 -8.62 -6.66
N ALA A 258 2.52 -8.44 -7.86
CA ALA A 258 2.26 -7.09 -8.38
C ALA A 258 1.23 -6.34 -7.53
N THR A 259 0.15 -7.00 -7.12
CA THR A 259 -0.90 -6.41 -6.26
C THR A 259 -0.31 -5.93 -4.93
N HIS A 260 0.52 -6.75 -4.29
CA HIS A 260 1.23 -6.45 -3.05
C HIS A 260 2.16 -5.23 -3.21
N GLU A 261 3.05 -5.27 -4.21
CA GLU A 261 4.02 -4.19 -4.42
C GLU A 261 3.33 -2.87 -4.84
N VAL A 262 2.24 -2.93 -5.59
CA VAL A 262 1.42 -1.75 -5.91
C VAL A 262 0.72 -1.21 -4.65
N GLY A 263 0.33 -2.08 -3.71
CA GLY A 263 -0.14 -1.65 -2.38
C GLY A 263 0.88 -0.74 -1.68
N HIS A 264 2.16 -1.14 -1.61
CA HIS A 264 3.24 -0.30 -1.07
C HIS A 264 3.45 0.99 -1.87
N TYR A 265 3.42 0.90 -3.20
CA TYR A 265 3.49 2.06 -4.08
C TYR A 265 2.36 3.05 -3.80
N LEU A 266 1.20 2.58 -3.34
CA LEU A 266 0.04 3.37 -2.93
C LEU A 266 -0.03 3.61 -1.41
N ASN A 267 1.09 3.58 -0.69
CA ASN A 267 1.22 3.95 0.72
C ASN A 267 0.69 2.94 1.74
N LEU A 268 0.52 1.67 1.38
CA LEU A 268 0.23 0.62 2.36
C LEU A 268 1.49 0.01 2.94
N ARG A 269 1.45 -0.36 4.21
CA ARG A 269 2.45 -1.21 4.88
C ARG A 269 1.98 -2.66 4.90
N HIS A 270 2.88 -3.57 5.30
CA HIS A 270 2.46 -4.91 5.67
C HIS A 270 1.51 -4.86 6.86
N ILE A 271 0.51 -5.75 6.90
CA ILE A 271 -0.52 -5.74 7.95
C ILE A 271 0.02 -5.97 9.37
N TRP A 272 1.24 -6.48 9.53
CA TRP A 272 1.92 -6.62 10.84
C TRP A 272 2.81 -5.41 11.18
N GLY A 273 2.77 -4.32 10.40
CA GLY A 273 3.53 -3.10 10.64
C GLY A 273 5.05 -3.25 10.59
N ASP A 274 5.57 -4.41 10.15
CA ASP A 274 7.00 -4.75 10.08
C ASP A 274 7.70 -4.82 11.44
N GLY A 275 6.96 -5.04 12.53
CA GLY A 275 7.55 -5.13 13.86
C GLY A 275 6.66 -5.68 14.94
N ARG A 276 6.23 -6.91 14.87
CA ARG A 276 5.47 -7.64 15.89
C ARG A 276 4.26 -6.87 16.46
N CYS A 277 3.58 -7.42 17.44
CA CYS A 277 2.38 -6.85 18.08
C CYS A 277 2.49 -5.40 18.61
N LYS A 278 3.63 -4.74 18.49
CA LYS A 278 3.85 -3.36 18.98
C LYS A 278 3.83 -2.31 17.88
N GLN A 279 3.92 -2.74 16.64
CA GLN A 279 3.88 -1.87 15.47
C GLN A 279 2.57 -2.11 14.72
N ASP A 280 2.19 -1.13 13.93
CA ASP A 280 0.92 -1.08 13.22
C ASP A 280 1.16 -0.66 11.77
N ASP A 281 0.28 -1.04 10.88
CA ASP A 281 0.28 -0.60 9.48
C ASP A 281 -0.42 0.76 9.27
N PHE A 282 -0.90 1.38 10.35
CA PHE A 282 -1.68 2.63 10.38
C PHE A 282 -3.06 2.50 9.71
N VAL A 283 -3.63 1.29 9.76
CA VAL A 283 -4.97 0.99 9.25
C VAL A 283 -5.80 0.35 10.36
N THR A 284 -6.92 0.95 10.72
CA THR A 284 -7.67 0.59 11.94
C THR A 284 -8.50 -0.68 11.81
N ASP A 285 -8.84 -1.11 10.59
CA ASP A 285 -9.62 -2.31 10.30
C ASP A 285 -8.76 -3.52 9.88
N THR A 286 -7.43 -3.42 10.02
CA THR A 286 -6.49 -4.54 9.93
C THR A 286 -6.09 -4.97 11.34
N PRO A 287 -6.36 -6.22 11.76
CA PRO A 287 -5.98 -6.68 13.09
C PRO A 287 -4.47 -6.73 13.28
N SER A 288 -3.99 -6.42 14.49
CA SER A 288 -2.57 -6.55 14.82
C SER A 288 -2.07 -7.97 14.62
N SER A 289 -0.93 -8.15 13.97
CA SER A 289 -0.28 -9.44 13.73
C SER A 289 1.17 -9.44 14.22
N ASP A 290 1.69 -10.62 14.58
CA ASP A 290 3.07 -10.78 15.08
C ASP A 290 4.11 -10.82 13.96
N GLY A 291 3.69 -11.02 12.72
CA GLY A 291 4.56 -11.13 11.55
C GLY A 291 3.83 -11.67 10.33
N ALA A 292 4.59 -11.91 9.28
CA ALA A 292 4.07 -12.44 8.03
C ALA A 292 3.53 -13.87 8.17
N ASN A 293 2.43 -14.17 7.51
CA ASN A 293 1.93 -15.51 7.32
C ASN A 293 2.40 -16.07 5.96
N TYR A 294 2.60 -17.39 5.88
CA TYR A 294 3.09 -18.07 4.68
C TYR A 294 2.22 -19.29 4.35
N GLY A 295 2.25 -19.71 3.10
CA GLY A 295 1.39 -20.79 2.60
C GLY A 295 -0.07 -20.35 2.52
N CYS A 296 -0.98 -21.29 2.78
CA CYS A 296 -2.42 -21.02 2.91
C CYS A 296 -2.88 -21.42 4.31
N PRO A 297 -2.75 -20.54 5.31
CA PRO A 297 -3.10 -20.87 6.68
C PRO A 297 -4.58 -21.22 6.83
N SER A 298 -4.87 -22.17 7.73
CA SER A 298 -6.25 -22.42 8.13
C SER A 298 -6.73 -21.29 9.03
N TYR A 299 -7.91 -20.75 8.75
CA TYR A 299 -8.52 -19.73 9.59
C TYR A 299 -9.17 -20.33 10.85
N PRO A 300 -9.06 -19.71 12.04
CA PRO A 300 -8.25 -18.52 12.30
C PRO A 300 -6.78 -18.86 12.63
N THR A 301 -5.86 -18.00 12.15
CA THR A 301 -4.52 -17.90 12.73
C THR A 301 -4.57 -16.79 13.77
N ILE A 302 -4.16 -17.06 15.01
CA ILE A 302 -4.30 -16.09 16.10
C ILE A 302 -2.92 -15.68 16.60
N ASN A 303 -2.61 -14.40 16.43
CA ASN A 303 -1.45 -13.73 17.00
C ASN A 303 -1.91 -12.43 17.68
N CYS A 304 -1.09 -11.85 18.54
CA CYS A 304 -1.39 -10.59 19.23
C CYS A 304 -2.79 -10.54 19.88
N SER A 305 -3.40 -11.69 20.21
CA SER A 305 -4.75 -11.85 20.72
C SER A 305 -5.88 -11.53 19.73
N THR A 306 -5.56 -11.40 18.45
CA THR A 306 -6.49 -11.17 17.34
C THR A 306 -6.33 -12.26 16.28
N ALA A 307 -7.34 -12.43 15.43
CA ALA A 307 -7.22 -13.29 14.25
C ALA A 307 -6.51 -12.52 13.14
N ASP A 308 -5.42 -13.09 12.60
CA ASP A 308 -4.68 -12.50 11.50
C ASP A 308 -5.52 -12.46 10.22
N MET A 309 -5.42 -11.37 9.48
CA MET A 309 -6.06 -11.22 8.17
C MET A 309 -5.21 -11.84 7.06
N THR A 310 -4.97 -13.15 7.15
CA THR A 310 -4.05 -13.92 6.28
C THR A 310 -4.42 -13.87 4.79
N MET A 311 -5.63 -13.46 4.44
CA MET A 311 -6.12 -13.31 3.08
C MET A 311 -5.91 -11.89 2.50
N ASN A 312 -5.33 -10.98 3.27
CA ASN A 312 -5.06 -9.62 2.82
C ASN A 312 -3.88 -9.59 1.84
N TYR A 313 -3.96 -8.77 0.79
CA TYR A 313 -2.88 -8.63 -0.19
C TYR A 313 -1.58 -8.09 0.38
N MET A 314 -1.60 -7.49 1.58
CA MET A 314 -0.41 -6.99 2.26
C MET A 314 0.20 -7.99 3.26
N ASP A 315 -0.22 -9.26 3.24
CA ASP A 315 0.45 -10.39 3.92
C ASP A 315 1.38 -11.13 2.93
N TYR A 316 2.01 -12.25 3.35
CA TYR A 316 2.96 -13.07 2.56
C TYR A 316 2.42 -14.47 2.27
N THR A 317 1.14 -14.67 2.31
CA THR A 317 0.51 -15.94 1.96
C THR A 317 0.65 -16.24 0.47
N ASP A 318 0.42 -17.49 0.10
CA ASP A 318 0.46 -17.90 -1.31
C ASP A 318 -0.58 -17.12 -2.13
N ASP A 319 -0.26 -16.80 -3.38
CA ASP A 319 -1.14 -16.04 -4.28
C ASP A 319 -2.57 -16.58 -4.33
N ALA A 320 -2.74 -17.90 -4.21
CA ALA A 320 -4.05 -18.55 -4.22
C ALA A 320 -4.91 -18.27 -2.98
N CYS A 321 -4.36 -17.65 -1.96
CA CYS A 321 -4.98 -17.43 -0.65
C CYS A 321 -5.15 -15.95 -0.30
N MET A 322 -4.82 -15.05 -1.23
CA MET A 322 -4.96 -13.60 -1.11
C MET A 322 -6.18 -13.11 -1.90
N TYR A 323 -7.06 -12.33 -1.24
CA TYR A 323 -8.36 -11.99 -1.83
C TYR A 323 -8.84 -10.57 -1.57
N MET A 324 -8.18 -9.76 -0.69
CA MET A 324 -8.81 -8.52 -0.26
C MET A 324 -7.84 -7.41 0.13
N PHE A 325 -8.31 -6.20 -0.05
CA PHE A 325 -7.97 -5.00 0.72
C PHE A 325 -9.16 -4.61 1.60
N THR A 326 -8.93 -3.85 2.68
CA THR A 326 -9.97 -3.32 3.56
C THR A 326 -10.38 -1.90 3.20
N ASP A 327 -11.49 -1.43 3.77
CA ASP A 327 -11.96 -0.05 3.63
C ASP A 327 -10.93 0.96 4.18
N GLY A 328 -10.27 0.66 5.28
CA GLY A 328 -9.19 1.49 5.82
C GLY A 328 -7.98 1.55 4.88
N GLN A 329 -7.58 0.42 4.30
CA GLN A 329 -6.54 0.37 3.29
C GLN A 329 -6.93 1.18 2.04
N ARG A 330 -8.18 1.04 1.55
CA ARG A 330 -8.72 1.86 0.47
C ARG A 330 -8.61 3.35 0.78
N ASN A 331 -9.10 3.76 1.93
CA ASN A 331 -9.10 5.17 2.32
C ASN A 331 -7.68 5.72 2.40
N ARG A 332 -6.73 4.94 2.93
CA ARG A 332 -5.32 5.29 3.01
C ARG A 332 -4.67 5.42 1.63
N MET A 333 -4.91 4.46 0.72
CA MET A 333 -4.42 4.53 -0.67
C MET A 333 -4.99 5.75 -1.41
N ARG A 334 -6.25 6.06 -1.21
CA ARG A 334 -6.92 7.16 -1.93
C ARG A 334 -6.52 8.53 -1.42
N ALA A 335 -6.15 8.65 -0.14
CA ALA A 335 -5.71 9.92 0.45
C ALA A 335 -4.55 10.57 -0.34
N ILE A 336 -3.60 9.79 -0.87
CA ILE A 336 -2.44 10.32 -1.60
C ILE A 336 -2.78 10.90 -2.97
N PHE A 337 -4.00 10.64 -3.49
CA PHE A 337 -4.48 11.21 -4.77
C PHE A 337 -5.29 12.49 -4.60
N THR A 338 -5.68 12.83 -3.39
CA THR A 338 -6.41 14.08 -3.10
C THR A 338 -5.52 15.30 -3.32
N SER A 339 -6.11 16.47 -3.40
CA SER A 339 -5.37 17.73 -3.61
C SER A 339 -4.30 17.91 -2.52
N GLY A 340 -3.06 18.15 -2.92
CA GLY A 340 -1.89 18.20 -2.03
C GLY A 340 -1.28 16.84 -1.68
N GLY A 341 -1.91 15.74 -2.06
CA GLY A 341 -1.37 14.40 -1.88
C GLY A 341 -0.17 14.10 -2.80
N SER A 342 0.65 13.15 -2.38
CA SER A 342 1.93 12.85 -3.05
C SER A 342 1.80 12.27 -4.47
N ARG A 343 0.61 11.78 -4.84
CA ARG A 343 0.28 11.22 -6.17
C ARG A 343 -0.95 11.90 -6.79
N ALA A 344 -1.27 13.13 -6.38
CA ALA A 344 -2.43 13.87 -6.86
C ALA A 344 -2.46 13.97 -8.40
N ALA A 345 -1.32 14.17 -9.05
CA ALA A 345 -1.21 14.26 -10.51
C ALA A 345 -1.63 12.97 -11.24
N MET A 346 -1.57 11.80 -10.60
CA MET A 346 -2.06 10.54 -11.20
C MET A 346 -3.59 10.49 -11.28
N ALA A 347 -4.29 11.23 -10.44
CA ALA A 347 -5.75 11.37 -10.48
C ALA A 347 -6.21 12.60 -11.29
N GLY A 348 -5.29 13.33 -11.90
CA GLY A 348 -5.59 14.54 -12.66
C GLY A 348 -5.80 15.79 -11.79
N ASN A 349 -5.31 15.78 -10.55
CA ASN A 349 -5.40 16.87 -9.57
C ASN A 349 -4.10 17.70 -9.49
#